data_7a2ef0727aabe70d4bc4cb795e63b55c
#
_entry.id   7a2ef0727aabe70d4bc4cb795e63b55c
#
_cell.length_a   1.000
_cell.length_b   1.000
_cell.length_c   1.000
_cell.angle_alpha   90.00
_cell.angle_beta   90.00
_cell.angle_gamma   90.00
#
_symmetry.space_group_name_H-M   'P 1'
#
loop_
_entity.id
_entity.type
_entity.pdbx_description
1 polymer ?
#
loop_
_entity_poly.entity_id
_entity_poly.type
_entity_poly.pdbx_seq_one_letter_code
_entity_poly.pdbx_strand_id
1 'polypeptide(L)'
;QLIVTRNRPVVRRKEEAGKPGRTQIITTRLELRVQGDQMTGKAFEPKRSGDGVTVTEFTGKRIPPLPARPDLSKLKFGEPITLFNGKDLSGWKLTNPQQANGWAAKDGVLVNNPVQQEGKPRVSFGNLRTERTFEDFNLKLEVNVPKGSNSGVYLRGIYEIQVADSYGRPLDSHNMGAVYSRITPTVAAEKPAGEWQSLDMTLVDRHITVVLNGKKIIDNQPVLGVTGGALTADEFSPGPIYLQGDHGPVSYRNIVLRPIVK
;
A
#
# COMPACT_ATOMS: atom_id res chain seq x y z
N GLN A 1 -20.56 -22.43 -13.03
CA GLN A 1 -20.68 -21.86 -11.68
C GLN A 1 -19.59 -22.44 -10.80
N LEU A 2 -18.90 -21.60 -10.05
CA LEU A 2 -17.88 -21.99 -9.06
C LEU A 2 -18.37 -21.55 -7.68
N ILE A 3 -18.28 -22.45 -6.69
CA ILE A 3 -18.54 -22.12 -5.29
C ILE A 3 -17.22 -22.21 -4.54
N VAL A 4 -16.84 -21.11 -3.87
CA VAL A 4 -15.64 -21.02 -3.05
C VAL A 4 -16.03 -20.68 -1.62
N THR A 5 -15.43 -21.36 -0.65
CA THR A 5 -15.60 -21.04 0.77
C THR A 5 -14.31 -20.54 1.37
N ARG A 6 -14.40 -19.48 2.17
CA ARG A 6 -13.30 -18.94 2.95
C ARG A 6 -13.62 -19.04 4.45
N ASN A 7 -12.81 -19.75 5.17
CA ASN A 7 -12.92 -19.88 6.62
C ASN A 7 -11.98 -18.90 7.31
N ARG A 8 -12.51 -18.10 8.24
CA ARG A 8 -11.74 -17.17 9.06
C ARG A 8 -12.01 -17.44 10.54
N PRO A 9 -11.00 -17.80 11.34
CA PRO A 9 -11.16 -17.90 12.78
C PRO A 9 -11.34 -16.50 13.38
N VAL A 10 -12.32 -16.35 14.27
CA VAL A 10 -12.56 -15.13 15.03
C VAL A 10 -12.60 -15.48 16.51
N VAL A 11 -11.72 -14.87 17.31
CA VAL A 11 -11.73 -15.03 18.75
C VAL A 11 -12.75 -14.08 19.34
N ARG A 12 -13.85 -14.59 19.88
CA ARG A 12 -14.78 -13.79 20.69
C ARG A 12 -14.20 -13.65 22.09
N ARG A 13 -13.81 -12.45 22.49
CA ARG A 13 -13.50 -12.17 23.91
C ARG A 13 -14.78 -12.34 24.73
N LYS A 14 -14.71 -13.12 25.80
CA LYS A 14 -15.77 -13.15 26.81
C LYS A 14 -15.63 -11.94 27.73
N GLU A 15 -16.76 -11.44 28.21
CA GLU A 15 -16.86 -10.33 29.19
C GLU A 15 -16.32 -10.71 30.59
N GLU A 16 -15.93 -11.94 30.83
CA GLU A 16 -15.37 -12.40 32.12
C GLU A 16 -13.85 -12.49 32.06
N ALA A 17 -13.19 -11.74 32.89
CA ALA A 17 -11.74 -11.78 33.10
C ALA A 17 -11.29 -13.22 33.51
N GLY A 18 -10.32 -13.78 32.76
CA GLY A 18 -9.65 -15.03 33.12
C GLY A 18 -10.08 -16.29 32.36
N LYS A 19 -11.09 -16.25 31.49
CA LYS A 19 -11.45 -17.41 30.64
C LYS A 19 -10.98 -17.23 29.20
N PRO A 20 -10.41 -18.29 28.55
CA PRO A 20 -10.01 -18.20 27.14
C PRO A 20 -11.23 -17.91 26.24
N GLY A 21 -11.10 -16.97 25.31
CA GLY A 21 -12.15 -16.65 24.35
C GLY A 21 -12.46 -17.86 23.46
N ARG A 22 -13.73 -18.06 23.11
CA ARG A 22 -14.12 -19.10 22.15
C ARG A 22 -13.72 -18.67 20.74
N THR A 23 -12.99 -19.54 20.03
CA THR A 23 -12.73 -19.36 18.61
C THR A 23 -13.97 -19.83 17.82
N GLN A 24 -14.53 -18.93 17.02
CA GLN A 24 -15.60 -19.23 16.08
C GLN A 24 -15.03 -19.14 14.66
N ILE A 25 -15.35 -20.13 13.83
CA ILE A 25 -15.02 -20.10 12.40
C ILE A 25 -16.17 -19.39 11.68
N ILE A 26 -15.86 -18.28 11.02
CA ILE A 26 -16.81 -17.60 10.12
C ILE A 26 -16.50 -18.07 8.71
N THR A 27 -17.48 -18.68 8.06
CA THR A 27 -17.39 -19.14 6.68
C THR A 27 -18.09 -18.17 5.75
N THR A 28 -17.34 -17.53 4.88
CA THR A 28 -17.87 -16.76 3.74
C THR A 28 -18.01 -17.70 2.54
N ARG A 29 -19.19 -17.72 1.92
CA ARG A 29 -19.45 -18.44 0.67
C ARG A 29 -19.44 -17.46 -0.48
N LEU A 30 -18.72 -17.78 -1.56
CA LEU A 30 -18.71 -17.05 -2.82
C LEU A 30 -19.35 -17.91 -3.91
N GLU A 31 -20.30 -17.36 -4.62
CA GLU A 31 -20.88 -17.96 -5.83
C GLU A 31 -20.44 -17.16 -7.04
N LEU A 32 -19.74 -17.79 -7.96
CA LEU A 32 -19.09 -17.12 -9.09
C LEU A 32 -19.59 -17.68 -10.41
N ARG A 33 -19.79 -16.80 -11.39
CA ARG A 33 -20.02 -17.16 -12.79
C ARG A 33 -18.99 -16.42 -13.64
N VAL A 34 -18.32 -17.15 -14.52
CA VAL A 34 -17.33 -16.59 -15.47
C VAL A 34 -17.87 -16.79 -16.88
N GLN A 35 -17.84 -15.73 -17.67
CA GLN A 35 -18.21 -15.74 -19.09
C GLN A 35 -17.19 -14.89 -19.85
N GLY A 36 -16.34 -15.56 -20.63
CA GLY A 36 -15.20 -14.91 -21.28
C GLY A 36 -14.26 -14.27 -20.24
N ASP A 37 -14.03 -12.97 -20.36
CA ASP A 37 -13.19 -12.20 -19.43
C ASP A 37 -13.95 -11.51 -18.31
N GLN A 38 -15.25 -11.76 -18.20
CA GLN A 38 -16.11 -11.19 -17.19
C GLN A 38 -16.45 -12.22 -16.13
N MET A 39 -16.54 -11.76 -14.88
CA MET A 39 -17.01 -12.53 -13.75
C MET A 39 -18.10 -11.75 -13.01
N THR A 40 -19.17 -12.44 -12.63
CA THR A 40 -20.14 -11.93 -11.66
C THR A 40 -20.11 -12.83 -10.44
N GLY A 41 -20.33 -12.28 -9.27
CA GLY A 41 -20.31 -13.04 -8.04
C GLY A 41 -21.21 -12.50 -6.96
N LYS A 42 -21.54 -13.39 -6.02
CA LYS A 42 -22.22 -13.08 -4.77
C LYS A 42 -21.40 -13.58 -3.60
N ALA A 43 -21.12 -12.72 -2.64
CA ALA A 43 -20.50 -13.08 -1.37
C ALA A 43 -21.59 -13.16 -0.30
N PHE A 44 -21.61 -14.25 0.43
CA PHE A 44 -22.55 -14.51 1.54
C PHE A 44 -21.73 -14.50 2.84
N GLU A 45 -21.83 -13.43 3.61
CA GLU A 45 -21.10 -13.27 4.86
C GLU A 45 -22.05 -13.34 6.06
N PRO A 46 -21.83 -14.26 7.03
CA PRO A 46 -22.61 -14.27 8.26
C PRO A 46 -22.50 -12.93 9.00
N LYS A 47 -23.64 -12.38 9.42
CA LYS A 47 -23.67 -11.17 10.23
C LYS A 47 -23.00 -11.41 11.58
N ARG A 48 -22.35 -10.37 12.11
CA ARG A 48 -21.68 -10.46 13.42
C ARG A 48 -22.65 -10.73 14.59
N SER A 49 -23.93 -10.36 14.45
CA SER A 49 -25.00 -10.68 15.39
C SER A 49 -25.34 -12.17 15.46
N GLY A 50 -24.96 -12.94 14.42
CA GLY A 50 -25.34 -14.35 14.28
C GLY A 50 -26.66 -14.57 13.55
N ASP A 51 -27.45 -13.50 13.30
CA ASP A 51 -28.77 -13.59 12.70
C ASP A 51 -28.75 -13.22 11.21
N GLY A 52 -28.61 -14.22 10.36
CA GLY A 52 -28.69 -14.08 8.91
C GLY A 52 -27.32 -13.78 8.24
N VAL A 53 -27.41 -13.45 6.98
CA VAL A 53 -26.30 -13.30 6.07
C VAL A 53 -26.38 -11.95 5.36
N THR A 54 -25.26 -11.28 5.21
CA THR A 54 -25.13 -10.13 4.29
C THR A 54 -24.76 -10.69 2.92
N VAL A 55 -25.49 -10.27 1.88
CA VAL A 55 -25.19 -10.63 0.49
C VAL A 55 -24.60 -9.41 -0.20
N THR A 56 -23.39 -9.56 -0.75
CA THR A 56 -22.74 -8.51 -1.56
C THR A 56 -22.57 -9.04 -2.97
N GLU A 57 -23.09 -8.31 -3.95
CA GLU A 57 -22.86 -8.62 -5.36
C GLU A 57 -21.60 -7.88 -5.83
N PHE A 58 -20.82 -8.52 -6.69
CA PHE A 58 -19.62 -7.94 -7.26
C PHE A 58 -19.40 -8.44 -8.68
N THR A 59 -18.64 -7.66 -9.43
CA THR A 59 -18.17 -8.02 -10.77
C THR A 59 -16.65 -8.06 -10.79
N GLY A 60 -16.10 -8.82 -11.70
CA GLY A 60 -14.67 -8.89 -11.95
C GLY A 60 -14.39 -8.95 -13.44
N LYS A 61 -13.18 -8.56 -13.80
CA LYS A 61 -12.63 -8.69 -15.15
C LYS A 61 -11.36 -9.51 -15.09
N ARG A 62 -11.14 -10.38 -16.07
CA ARG A 62 -9.89 -11.12 -16.18
C ARG A 62 -8.74 -10.15 -16.27
N ILE A 63 -7.72 -10.37 -15.45
CA ILE A 63 -6.46 -9.62 -15.54
C ILE A 63 -5.72 -10.12 -16.79
N PRO A 64 -5.31 -9.25 -17.72
CA PRO A 64 -4.48 -9.64 -18.83
C PRO A 64 -3.19 -10.34 -18.39
N PRO A 65 -2.60 -11.17 -19.21
CA PRO A 65 -1.30 -11.78 -18.91
C PRO A 65 -0.29 -10.71 -18.52
N LEU A 66 0.62 -11.09 -17.63
CA LEU A 66 1.72 -10.21 -17.28
C LEU A 66 2.56 -9.94 -18.53
N PRO A 67 2.95 -8.70 -18.82
CA PRO A 67 3.92 -8.39 -19.85
C PRO A 67 5.23 -9.16 -19.67
N ALA A 68 5.98 -9.37 -20.75
CA ALA A 68 7.32 -9.92 -20.64
C ALA A 68 8.18 -9.04 -19.72
N ARG A 69 9.13 -9.66 -19.02
CA ARG A 69 10.07 -8.94 -18.14
C ARG A 69 10.78 -7.84 -18.92
N PRO A 70 10.64 -6.56 -18.53
CA PRO A 70 11.23 -5.46 -19.29
C PRO A 70 12.75 -5.43 -19.17
N ASP A 71 13.41 -5.02 -20.24
CA ASP A 71 14.85 -4.74 -20.24
C ASP A 71 15.09 -3.33 -19.70
N LEU A 72 15.50 -3.25 -18.42
CA LEU A 72 15.68 -1.97 -17.73
C LEU A 72 16.80 -1.11 -18.35
N SER A 73 17.74 -1.70 -19.10
CA SER A 73 18.82 -0.97 -19.77
C SER A 73 18.32 -0.13 -20.95
N LYS A 74 17.16 -0.43 -21.50
CA LYS A 74 16.54 0.25 -22.64
C LYS A 74 15.51 1.31 -22.23
N LEU A 75 15.27 1.49 -20.93
CA LEU A 75 14.29 2.47 -20.49
C LEU A 75 14.73 3.89 -20.83
N LYS A 76 13.80 4.64 -21.40
CA LYS A 76 13.95 6.08 -21.63
C LYS A 76 13.12 6.82 -20.61
N PHE A 77 13.73 7.79 -19.95
CA PHE A 77 13.06 8.59 -18.94
C PHE A 77 12.74 9.98 -19.48
N GLY A 78 11.52 10.43 -19.22
CA GLY A 78 11.12 11.81 -19.45
C GLY A 78 11.71 12.76 -18.41
N GLU A 79 11.32 14.03 -18.51
CA GLU A 79 11.78 15.09 -17.62
C GLU A 79 11.37 14.79 -16.16
N PRO A 80 12.23 15.08 -15.19
CA PRO A 80 11.92 14.88 -13.79
C PRO A 80 10.80 15.80 -13.32
N ILE A 81 9.90 15.27 -12.52
CA ILE A 81 8.77 15.96 -11.93
C ILE A 81 8.97 15.99 -10.43
N THR A 82 9.19 17.16 -9.87
CA THR A 82 9.21 17.34 -8.41
C THR A 82 7.78 17.27 -7.90
N LEU A 83 7.45 16.23 -7.13
CA LEU A 83 6.09 16.00 -6.62
C LEU A 83 5.79 16.81 -5.34
N PHE A 84 6.82 17.18 -4.58
CA PHE A 84 6.67 17.99 -3.39
C PHE A 84 7.57 19.23 -3.49
N ASN A 85 6.95 20.42 -3.40
CA ASN A 85 7.63 21.71 -3.60
C ASN A 85 8.40 22.23 -2.36
N GLY A 86 8.30 21.51 -1.22
CA GLY A 86 8.94 21.89 0.05
C GLY A 86 8.21 23.00 0.82
N LYS A 87 7.12 23.56 0.32
CA LYS A 87 6.45 24.74 0.89
C LYS A 87 5.03 24.46 1.38
N ASP A 88 4.28 23.68 0.62
CA ASP A 88 2.87 23.38 0.87
C ASP A 88 2.45 22.03 0.26
N LEU A 89 1.16 21.69 0.36
CA LEU A 89 0.59 20.45 -0.18
C LEU A 89 0.05 20.63 -1.61
N SER A 90 0.47 21.65 -2.37
CA SER A 90 0.05 21.82 -3.76
C SER A 90 0.37 20.59 -4.60
N GLY A 91 -0.62 20.11 -5.38
CA GLY A 91 -0.53 18.88 -6.15
C GLY A 91 -0.82 17.60 -5.36
N TRP A 92 -1.15 17.72 -4.06
CA TRP A 92 -1.55 16.63 -3.17
C TRP A 92 -2.93 16.86 -2.58
N LYS A 93 -3.65 15.78 -2.28
CA LYS A 93 -4.93 15.81 -1.57
C LYS A 93 -5.13 14.56 -0.72
N LEU A 94 -5.97 14.66 0.28
CA LEU A 94 -6.40 13.49 1.05
C LEU A 94 -7.15 12.50 0.14
N THR A 95 -6.96 11.20 0.37
CA THR A 95 -7.71 10.14 -0.33
C THR A 95 -9.18 10.19 0.04
N ASN A 96 -9.49 10.55 1.28
CA ASN A 96 -10.83 10.85 1.78
C ASN A 96 -10.83 12.23 2.44
N PRO A 97 -11.49 13.25 1.84
CA PRO A 97 -11.48 14.61 2.36
C PRO A 97 -12.22 14.79 3.70
N GLN A 98 -13.00 13.80 4.14
CA GLN A 98 -13.69 13.83 5.44
C GLN A 98 -12.80 13.38 6.61
N GLN A 99 -11.65 12.79 6.33
CA GLN A 99 -10.70 12.39 7.37
C GLN A 99 -9.86 13.58 7.85
N ALA A 100 -9.38 13.50 9.09
CA ALA A 100 -8.48 14.51 9.63
C ALA A 100 -7.18 14.55 8.83
N ASN A 101 -6.66 15.75 8.60
CA ASN A 101 -5.37 15.93 7.95
C ASN A 101 -4.23 15.92 8.97
N GLY A 102 -3.37 14.91 8.90
CA GLY A 102 -2.13 14.82 9.67
C GLY A 102 -0.90 15.36 8.93
N TRP A 103 -1.06 15.78 7.66
CA TRP A 103 0.02 16.16 6.77
C TRP A 103 0.26 17.67 6.75
N ALA A 104 1.53 18.06 6.73
CA ALA A 104 1.95 19.46 6.58
C ALA A 104 3.32 19.54 5.89
N ALA A 105 3.59 20.67 5.26
CA ALA A 105 4.93 21.04 4.84
C ALA A 105 5.61 21.80 5.98
N LYS A 106 6.80 21.36 6.38
CA LYS A 106 7.59 22.02 7.43
C LYS A 106 9.07 21.96 7.07
N ASP A 107 9.72 23.11 6.96
CA ASP A 107 11.16 23.25 6.72
C ASP A 107 11.67 22.40 5.51
N GLY A 108 10.92 22.42 4.40
CA GLY A 108 11.24 21.65 3.20
C GLY A 108 10.90 20.16 3.27
N VAL A 109 10.25 19.71 4.34
CA VAL A 109 9.89 18.31 4.60
C VAL A 109 8.36 18.16 4.61
N LEU A 110 7.86 17.12 3.96
CA LEU A 110 6.48 16.68 4.06
C LEU A 110 6.35 15.79 5.29
N VAL A 111 5.71 16.28 6.33
CA VAL A 111 5.55 15.58 7.61
C VAL A 111 4.11 15.08 7.78
N ASN A 112 3.96 13.89 8.34
CA ASN A 112 2.69 13.36 8.82
C ASN A 112 2.79 13.11 10.33
N ASN A 113 1.82 13.62 11.06
CA ASN A 113 1.76 13.45 12.51
C ASN A 113 0.32 13.13 12.96
N PRO A 114 -0.13 11.87 12.86
CA PRO A 114 -1.48 11.43 13.21
C PRO A 114 -1.63 11.24 14.73
N VAL A 115 -1.49 12.33 15.50
CA VAL A 115 -1.52 12.29 16.96
C VAL A 115 -2.91 11.91 17.47
N GLN A 116 -2.97 10.82 18.23
CA GLN A 116 -4.15 10.44 19.00
C GLN A 116 -4.06 11.07 20.40
N GLN A 117 -5.17 11.60 20.89
CA GLN A 117 -5.25 12.16 22.25
C GLN A 117 -5.78 11.10 23.21
N GLU A 118 -5.05 10.89 24.32
CA GLU A 118 -5.49 9.96 25.36
C GLU A 118 -6.84 10.41 25.96
N GLY A 119 -7.74 9.44 26.17
CA GLY A 119 -9.09 9.70 26.70
C GLY A 119 -10.07 10.34 25.71
N LYS A 120 -9.67 10.63 24.48
CA LYS A 120 -10.55 11.12 23.40
C LYS A 120 -10.94 9.99 22.43
N PRO A 121 -12.06 10.12 21.70
CA PRO A 121 -12.39 9.20 20.60
C PRO A 121 -11.25 9.16 19.59
N ARG A 122 -10.99 7.97 19.05
CA ARG A 122 -9.93 7.79 18.02
C ARG A 122 -10.22 8.62 16.78
N VAL A 123 -9.27 9.45 16.38
CA VAL A 123 -9.34 10.26 15.15
C VAL A 123 -8.88 9.41 13.97
N SER A 124 -9.67 9.38 12.90
CA SER A 124 -9.28 8.76 11.63
C SER A 124 -8.52 9.79 10.80
N PHE A 125 -7.21 9.61 10.68
CA PHE A 125 -6.36 10.45 9.84
C PHE A 125 -6.35 9.96 8.40
N GLY A 126 -6.24 10.89 7.46
CA GLY A 126 -6.28 10.64 6.02
C GLY A 126 -4.93 10.32 5.43
N ASN A 127 -4.95 9.46 4.42
CA ASN A 127 -3.83 9.18 3.54
C ASN A 127 -3.72 10.27 2.47
N LEU A 128 -2.50 10.59 2.00
CA LEU A 128 -2.24 11.65 1.03
C LEU A 128 -1.95 11.05 -0.35
N ARG A 129 -2.49 11.63 -1.41
CA ARG A 129 -2.19 11.20 -2.78
C ARG A 129 -1.92 12.38 -3.71
N THR A 130 -1.13 12.15 -4.76
CA THR A 130 -1.00 13.15 -5.83
C THR A 130 -2.32 13.36 -6.56
N GLU A 131 -2.55 14.56 -7.08
CA GLU A 131 -3.67 14.85 -7.99
C GLU A 131 -3.42 14.21 -9.36
N ARG A 132 -2.16 14.27 -9.83
CA ARG A 132 -1.70 13.64 -11.05
C ARG A 132 -1.62 12.11 -10.90
N THR A 133 -1.79 11.42 -12.02
CA THR A 133 -1.64 9.96 -12.14
C THR A 133 -0.49 9.61 -13.08
N PHE A 134 0.10 8.44 -12.87
CA PHE A 134 1.28 7.96 -13.59
C PHE A 134 1.11 6.47 -13.92
N GLU A 135 1.69 6.00 -15.00
CA GLU A 135 1.64 4.60 -15.41
C GLU A 135 2.96 3.88 -15.09
N ASP A 136 3.97 4.10 -15.91
CA ASP A 136 5.31 3.57 -15.75
C ASP A 136 6.28 4.70 -15.40
N PHE A 137 7.08 4.52 -14.36
CA PHE A 137 7.95 5.60 -13.87
C PHE A 137 9.08 5.05 -12.98
N ASN A 138 10.06 5.91 -12.75
CA ASN A 138 10.98 5.82 -11.62
C ASN A 138 10.60 6.90 -10.60
N LEU A 139 10.48 6.52 -9.34
CA LEU A 139 10.21 7.41 -8.19
C LEU A 139 11.37 7.34 -7.22
N LYS A 140 11.95 8.49 -6.91
CA LYS A 140 12.97 8.65 -5.87
C LYS A 140 12.45 9.52 -4.76
N LEU A 141 12.74 9.15 -3.53
CA LEU A 141 12.43 9.93 -2.34
C LEU A 141 13.35 9.58 -1.19
N GLU A 142 13.35 10.42 -0.18
CA GLU A 142 13.88 10.09 1.13
C GLU A 142 12.76 10.04 2.16
N VAL A 143 12.84 9.09 3.08
CA VAL A 143 11.85 8.90 4.15
C VAL A 143 12.54 8.73 5.49
N ASN A 144 11.98 9.35 6.53
CA ASN A 144 12.38 9.17 7.91
C ASN A 144 11.22 8.53 8.67
N VAL A 145 11.50 7.40 9.30
CA VAL A 145 10.54 6.60 10.06
C VAL A 145 10.97 6.58 11.51
N PRO A 146 10.20 7.17 12.43
CA PRO A 146 10.45 7.06 13.87
C PRO A 146 10.33 5.62 14.37
N LYS A 147 10.90 5.37 15.55
CA LYS A 147 10.85 4.05 16.19
C LYS A 147 9.40 3.57 16.36
N GLY A 148 9.15 2.34 15.92
CA GLY A 148 7.84 1.69 15.97
C GLY A 148 6.79 2.26 15.02
N SER A 149 7.16 3.21 14.15
CA SER A 149 6.24 3.79 13.19
C SER A 149 6.09 2.95 11.92
N ASN A 150 4.98 3.21 11.21
CA ASN A 150 4.60 2.53 9.98
C ASN A 150 3.94 3.53 9.02
N SER A 151 4.22 3.38 7.75
CA SER A 151 3.64 4.09 6.61
C SER A 151 3.79 3.22 5.35
N GLY A 152 3.46 3.74 4.17
CA GLY A 152 3.64 3.07 2.89
C GLY A 152 3.68 4.07 1.75
N VAL A 153 4.45 3.75 0.71
CA VAL A 153 4.46 4.47 -0.56
C VAL A 153 3.80 3.59 -1.61
N TYR A 154 2.61 3.99 -2.06
CA TYR A 154 1.86 3.23 -3.06
C TYR A 154 2.17 3.75 -4.46
N LEU A 155 2.77 2.90 -5.26
CA LEU A 155 2.97 3.15 -6.69
C LEU A 155 1.65 2.93 -7.42
N ARG A 156 1.21 3.90 -8.21
CA ARG A 156 -0.12 3.93 -8.86
C ARG A 156 -1.31 3.79 -7.89
N GLY A 157 -1.08 4.08 -6.59
CA GLY A 157 -2.11 3.93 -5.56
C GLY A 157 -2.52 2.48 -5.27
N ILE A 158 -1.80 1.48 -5.79
CA ILE A 158 -2.17 0.06 -5.73
C ILE A 158 -1.06 -0.88 -5.26
N TYR A 159 0.21 -0.52 -5.44
CA TYR A 159 1.36 -1.35 -5.03
C TYR A 159 2.12 -0.66 -3.92
N GLU A 160 1.97 -1.12 -2.70
CA GLU A 160 2.62 -0.57 -1.53
C GLU A 160 4.07 -1.02 -1.45
N ILE A 161 4.98 -0.05 -1.43
CA ILE A 161 6.34 -0.23 -0.93
C ILE A 161 6.31 0.11 0.55
N GLN A 162 6.59 -0.88 1.37
CA GLN A 162 6.50 -0.78 2.83
C GLN A 162 7.49 0.25 3.38
N VAL A 163 7.00 1.08 4.30
CA VAL A 163 7.77 2.06 5.07
C VAL A 163 7.54 1.77 6.55
N ALA A 164 8.51 1.10 7.19
CA ALA A 164 8.36 0.67 8.58
C ALA A 164 9.71 0.64 9.29
N ASP A 165 9.67 0.78 10.61
CA ASP A 165 10.82 0.48 11.48
C ASP A 165 11.02 -1.04 11.56
N SER A 166 11.84 -1.59 10.68
CA SER A 166 12.17 -3.02 10.61
C SER A 166 13.66 -3.32 10.80
N TYR A 167 14.47 -2.31 11.13
CA TYR A 167 15.91 -2.48 11.30
C TYR A 167 16.27 -3.61 12.26
N GLY A 168 17.16 -4.50 11.81
CA GLY A 168 17.63 -5.65 12.60
C GLY A 168 16.63 -6.82 12.70
N ARG A 169 15.48 -6.76 12.01
CA ARG A 169 14.53 -7.88 11.94
C ARG A 169 14.91 -8.88 10.85
N PRO A 170 14.53 -10.15 10.97
CA PRO A 170 14.61 -11.10 9.87
C PRO A 170 13.88 -10.58 8.62
N LEU A 171 14.36 -10.96 7.43
CA LEU A 171 13.74 -10.55 6.17
C LEU A 171 12.32 -11.11 6.06
N ASP A 172 11.38 -10.20 5.75
CA ASP A 172 9.95 -10.49 5.61
C ASP A 172 9.31 -9.55 4.58
N SER A 173 8.17 -9.93 4.03
CA SER A 173 7.41 -9.12 3.08
C SER A 173 6.72 -7.89 3.69
N HIS A 174 6.89 -7.65 4.99
CA HIS A 174 6.42 -6.47 5.71
C HIS A 174 7.56 -5.56 6.19
N ASN A 175 8.81 -5.85 5.79
CA ASN A 175 9.96 -5.02 6.11
C ASN A 175 10.07 -3.82 5.17
N MET A 176 10.85 -2.83 5.59
CA MET A 176 11.16 -1.62 4.82
C MET A 176 11.57 -1.95 3.38
N GLY A 177 10.91 -1.33 2.41
CA GLY A 177 11.18 -1.50 0.99
C GLY A 177 10.59 -2.76 0.34
N ALA A 178 9.93 -3.65 1.10
CA ALA A 178 9.19 -4.77 0.55
C ALA A 178 8.01 -4.31 -0.32
N VAL A 179 7.58 -5.11 -1.29
CA VAL A 179 6.21 -4.99 -1.82
C VAL A 179 5.29 -5.70 -0.83
N TYR A 180 4.52 -4.92 -0.09
CA TYR A 180 3.77 -5.36 1.10
C TYR A 180 2.99 -6.66 0.87
N SER A 181 3.27 -7.68 1.70
CA SER A 181 2.68 -9.02 1.64
C SER A 181 2.83 -9.74 0.29
N ARG A 182 3.71 -9.28 -0.61
CA ARG A 182 3.89 -9.84 -1.95
C ARG A 182 5.32 -10.27 -2.24
N ILE A 183 6.30 -9.37 -2.03
CA ILE A 183 7.69 -9.62 -2.38
C ILE A 183 8.58 -9.23 -1.19
N THR A 184 9.28 -10.22 -0.67
CA THR A 184 10.28 -10.02 0.39
C THR A 184 11.57 -9.45 -0.22
N PRO A 185 12.21 -8.45 0.41
CA PRO A 185 13.54 -8.00 0.04
C PRO A 185 14.55 -9.15 0.06
N THR A 186 15.51 -9.15 -0.88
CA THR A 186 16.56 -10.17 -0.94
C THR A 186 17.69 -9.94 0.07
N VAL A 187 17.79 -8.71 0.58
CA VAL A 187 18.82 -8.31 1.55
C VAL A 187 18.28 -7.16 2.41
N ALA A 188 18.66 -7.14 3.68
CA ALA A 188 18.41 -6.00 4.57
C ALA A 188 19.32 -4.82 4.16
N ALA A 189 18.70 -3.65 4.01
CA ALA A 189 19.41 -2.44 3.61
C ALA A 189 18.93 -1.20 4.35
N GLU A 190 17.96 -1.35 5.24
CA GLU A 190 17.43 -0.28 6.07
C GLU A 190 18.45 0.19 7.12
N LYS A 191 18.38 1.46 7.50
CA LYS A 191 19.08 2.08 8.60
C LYS A 191 18.20 2.09 9.86
N PRO A 192 18.78 2.32 11.06
CA PRO A 192 18.02 2.49 12.28
C PRO A 192 16.88 3.52 12.16
N ALA A 193 15.83 3.33 12.97
CA ALA A 193 14.71 4.28 13.06
C ALA A 193 15.19 5.69 13.38
N GLY A 194 14.55 6.70 12.75
CA GLY A 194 14.92 8.10 12.88
C GLY A 194 16.02 8.56 11.92
N GLU A 195 16.68 7.66 11.20
CA GLU A 195 17.59 8.03 10.12
C GLU A 195 16.85 8.16 8.77
N TRP A 196 17.36 9.06 7.91
CA TRP A 196 16.84 9.20 6.56
C TRP A 196 17.24 7.99 5.69
N GLN A 197 16.23 7.37 5.10
CA GLN A 197 16.34 6.26 4.16
C GLN A 197 16.12 6.77 2.75
N SER A 198 16.96 6.39 1.79
CA SER A 198 16.71 6.69 0.37
C SER A 198 16.01 5.50 -0.29
N LEU A 199 14.91 5.77 -0.98
CA LEU A 199 14.17 4.83 -1.81
C LEU A 199 14.24 5.27 -3.28
N ASP A 200 14.68 4.35 -4.14
CA ASP A 200 14.66 4.48 -5.60
C ASP A 200 13.85 3.30 -6.17
N MET A 201 12.68 3.60 -6.68
CA MET A 201 11.66 2.62 -7.07
C MET A 201 11.33 2.78 -8.55
N THR A 202 11.45 1.71 -9.32
CA THR A 202 11.04 1.68 -10.73
C THR A 202 9.88 0.73 -10.89
N LEU A 203 8.78 1.23 -11.44
CA LEU A 203 7.62 0.45 -11.86
C LEU A 203 7.52 0.55 -13.38
N VAL A 204 7.57 -0.58 -14.08
CA VAL A 204 7.40 -0.66 -15.53
C VAL A 204 6.76 -1.99 -15.90
N ASP A 205 5.71 -1.94 -16.73
CA ASP A 205 4.98 -3.13 -17.19
C ASP A 205 4.63 -4.09 -16.04
N ARG A 206 4.19 -3.56 -14.91
CA ARG A 206 3.87 -4.29 -13.65
C ARG A 206 5.06 -5.07 -13.07
N HIS A 207 6.29 -4.68 -13.36
CA HIS A 207 7.49 -5.17 -12.70
C HIS A 207 8.08 -4.07 -11.82
N ILE A 208 8.54 -4.46 -10.65
CA ILE A 208 9.10 -3.53 -9.64
C ILE A 208 10.57 -3.82 -9.39
N THR A 209 11.35 -2.74 -9.39
CA THR A 209 12.71 -2.71 -8.85
C THR A 209 12.74 -1.74 -7.69
N VAL A 210 13.33 -2.15 -6.57
CA VAL A 210 13.51 -1.29 -5.39
C VAL A 210 14.98 -1.28 -4.98
N VAL A 211 15.52 -0.06 -4.85
CA VAL A 211 16.84 0.20 -4.27
C VAL A 211 16.65 0.97 -2.97
N LEU A 212 17.08 0.41 -1.87
CA LEU A 212 17.02 1.01 -0.53
C LEU A 212 18.45 1.32 -0.07
N ASN A 213 18.74 2.59 0.25
CA ASN A 213 20.03 3.06 0.69
C ASN A 213 21.22 2.60 -0.21
N GLY A 214 21.00 2.65 -1.54
CA GLY A 214 21.97 2.27 -2.55
C GLY A 214 22.09 0.77 -2.80
N LYS A 215 21.37 -0.11 -2.07
CA LYS A 215 21.34 -1.56 -2.31
C LYS A 215 20.05 -1.95 -3.04
N LYS A 216 20.16 -2.66 -4.14
CA LYS A 216 19.03 -3.25 -4.84
C LYS A 216 18.49 -4.42 -4.01
N ILE A 217 17.27 -4.27 -3.48
CA ILE A 217 16.64 -5.24 -2.59
C ILE A 217 15.53 -6.03 -3.30
N ILE A 218 14.98 -5.48 -4.39
CA ILE A 218 14.05 -6.15 -5.31
C ILE A 218 14.53 -5.84 -6.73
N ASP A 219 14.70 -6.86 -7.58
CA ASP A 219 15.23 -6.72 -8.92
C ASP A 219 14.22 -7.16 -9.97
N ASN A 220 13.53 -6.19 -10.59
CA ASN A 220 12.67 -6.39 -11.75
C ASN A 220 11.71 -7.58 -11.58
N GLN A 221 11.01 -7.62 -10.43
CA GLN A 221 10.09 -8.68 -10.08
C GLN A 221 8.67 -8.35 -10.52
N PRO A 222 7.92 -9.33 -11.07
CA PRO A 222 6.53 -9.13 -11.42
C PRO A 222 5.68 -8.94 -10.16
N VAL A 223 4.74 -7.99 -10.20
CA VAL A 223 3.73 -7.84 -9.15
C VAL A 223 2.40 -8.37 -9.64
N LEU A 224 1.89 -9.38 -8.93
CA LEU A 224 0.63 -10.03 -9.23
C LEU A 224 -0.42 -9.65 -8.18
N GLY A 225 -1.36 -8.82 -8.59
CA GLY A 225 -2.43 -8.31 -7.75
C GLY A 225 -1.99 -7.15 -6.86
N VAL A 226 -2.95 -6.33 -6.51
CA VAL A 226 -2.77 -5.14 -5.66
C VAL A 226 -2.41 -5.53 -4.22
N THR A 227 -1.77 -4.61 -3.50
CA THR A 227 -1.46 -4.79 -2.07
C THR A 227 -2.64 -4.39 -1.18
N GLY A 228 -2.57 -4.67 0.12
CA GLY A 228 -3.55 -4.18 1.09
C GLY A 228 -3.59 -2.63 1.09
N GLY A 229 -4.77 -2.04 1.29
CA GLY A 229 -4.91 -0.57 1.29
C GLY A 229 -4.93 0.10 -0.09
N ALA A 230 -4.88 -0.68 -1.18
CA ALA A 230 -4.99 -0.15 -2.55
C ALA A 230 -6.27 0.67 -2.77
N LEU A 231 -6.15 1.77 -3.54
CA LEU A 231 -7.29 2.64 -3.87
C LEU A 231 -8.28 1.97 -4.81
N THR A 232 -7.81 1.05 -5.64
CA THR A 232 -8.61 0.31 -6.62
C THR A 232 -7.95 -1.05 -6.88
N ALA A 233 -8.69 -1.97 -7.50
CA ALA A 233 -8.17 -3.24 -8.00
C ALA A 233 -7.74 -3.16 -9.48
N ASP A 234 -7.83 -2.00 -10.11
CA ASP A 234 -7.47 -1.80 -11.51
C ASP A 234 -5.94 -1.68 -11.66
N GLU A 235 -5.33 -2.74 -12.18
CA GLU A 235 -3.89 -2.80 -12.44
C GLU A 235 -3.49 -2.23 -13.83
N PHE A 236 -4.44 -1.70 -14.62
CA PHE A 236 -4.21 -1.29 -16.01
C PHE A 236 -4.27 0.22 -16.22
N SER A 237 -4.99 0.92 -15.37
CA SER A 237 -5.09 2.38 -15.47
C SER A 237 -3.94 3.06 -14.73
N PRO A 238 -3.45 4.20 -15.22
CA PRO A 238 -2.55 5.07 -14.47
C PRO A 238 -3.15 5.43 -13.10
N GLY A 239 -2.31 5.52 -12.09
CA GLY A 239 -2.74 5.85 -10.74
C GLY A 239 -1.83 6.85 -10.03
N PRO A 240 -2.27 7.43 -8.89
CA PRO A 240 -1.49 8.42 -8.17
C PRO A 240 -0.33 7.77 -7.39
N ILE A 241 0.64 8.59 -6.98
CA ILE A 241 1.50 8.25 -5.86
C ILE A 241 0.68 8.52 -4.58
N TYR A 242 0.64 7.54 -3.69
CA TYR A 242 -0.13 7.62 -2.46
C TYR A 242 0.78 7.32 -1.27
N LEU A 243 0.67 8.14 -0.22
CA LEU A 243 1.42 8.02 1.03
C LEU A 243 0.45 7.68 2.17
N GLN A 244 0.73 6.60 2.90
CA GLN A 244 -0.10 6.17 4.02
C GLN A 244 0.13 7.07 5.23
N GLY A 245 -0.95 7.63 5.79
CA GLY A 245 -0.92 8.60 6.89
C GLY A 245 -1.65 8.19 8.16
N ASP A 246 -2.36 7.10 8.14
CA ASP A 246 -3.24 6.67 9.24
C ASP A 246 -2.58 5.71 10.25
N HIS A 247 -1.31 5.30 10.02
CA HIS A 247 -0.63 4.30 10.85
C HIS A 247 0.36 4.90 11.85
N GLY A 248 1.11 5.93 11.48
CA GLY A 248 2.09 6.53 12.38
C GLY A 248 2.74 7.80 11.83
N PRO A 249 3.56 8.49 12.65
CA PRO A 249 4.32 9.62 12.19
C PRO A 249 5.39 9.18 11.18
N VAL A 250 5.58 10.01 10.15
CA VAL A 250 6.57 9.78 9.09
C VAL A 250 6.92 11.10 8.42
N SER A 251 8.11 11.19 7.87
CA SER A 251 8.55 12.38 7.14
C SER A 251 9.13 11.99 5.79
N TYR A 252 8.81 12.76 4.74
CA TYR A 252 9.29 12.57 3.38
C TYR A 252 9.94 13.84 2.84
N ARG A 253 10.92 13.69 1.96
CA ARG A 253 11.52 14.81 1.21
C ARG A 253 12.10 14.34 -0.12
N ASN A 254 12.49 15.27 -0.98
CA ASN A 254 13.14 14.99 -2.25
C ASN A 254 12.33 14.01 -3.13
N ILE A 255 11.01 14.23 -3.19
CA ILE A 255 10.09 13.35 -3.92
C ILE A 255 10.12 13.73 -5.40
N VAL A 256 10.80 12.94 -6.22
CA VAL A 256 11.00 13.20 -7.64
C VAL A 256 10.60 11.97 -8.45
N LEU A 257 9.76 12.18 -9.45
CA LEU A 257 9.29 11.13 -10.35
C LEU A 257 9.78 11.42 -11.78
N ARG A 258 10.26 10.40 -12.47
CA ARG A 258 10.58 10.45 -13.90
C ARG A 258 9.68 9.46 -14.64
N PRO A 259 8.77 9.91 -15.52
CA PRO A 259 7.98 9.02 -16.33
C PRO A 259 8.88 8.18 -17.25
N ILE A 260 8.47 6.94 -17.51
CA ILE A 260 9.10 6.12 -18.56
C ILE A 260 8.38 6.42 -19.87
N VAL A 261 9.15 6.74 -20.89
CA VAL A 261 8.66 7.04 -22.24
C VAL A 261 8.77 5.75 -23.07
N LYS A 262 7.64 5.30 -23.59
CA LYS A 262 7.56 4.15 -24.50
C LYS A 262 7.74 4.56 -25.96
#